data_5ef56ad24eeea44f2fd0c496a4fab509
#
_entry.id   5ef56ad24eeea44f2fd0c496a4fab509
#
_cell.length_a   1.000
_cell.length_b   1.000
_cell.length_c   1.000
_cell.angle_alpha   90.00
_cell.angle_beta   90.00
_cell.angle_gamma   90.00
#
_symmetry.space_group_name_H-M   'P 1'
#
loop_
_entity.id
_entity.type
_entity.pdbx_description
1 polymer ?
#
loop_
_entity_poly.entity_id
_entity_poly.type
_entity_poly.pdbx_seq_one_letter_code
_entity_poly.pdbx_strand_id
1 'polypeptide(L)'
;MAGSSEKTEDPTGKKLEDARKKGQLARSRELSTTLVLIVSAFMFLFVGGWIAESVFKLTQRMFILSRDETYDITHMFGAWGEAFSAVGPAVLLYMVVAMIAGIYGSIALGGFNFTWEGAKPKGSKMSPIQGFKRMFGMNGLVELLKSIAKVVVIIGMAIGALLFFEDEALHLDMELYPGNIFHALDMLKWAFLILVCGMIPIALIDVPYQMYKHNKEMKMTKQEVKDERKNAEGDPMVKGRIRRLQYQAATKRMMQEVPQADVVVTNPTHFSVAIKYDEKGVRAPVVVAKGADELAMHIRKIATANDVPLIPSPMLARAIFYSTEVDDEIPNALFMAVAQVLAHVYQLKAHKAGKGKRPKPLKRDLPIPPEYRH
;
A
#
# COMPACT_ATOMS: atom_id res chain seq x y z
N MET A 1 18.84 -0.41 28.69
CA MET A 1 17.38 -0.65 28.72
C MET A 1 16.77 0.32 27.71
N ALA A 2 16.45 -0.15 26.51
CA ALA A 2 15.76 0.65 25.52
C ALA A 2 14.29 0.75 25.97
N GLY A 3 13.86 1.94 26.35
CA GLY A 3 12.48 2.22 26.72
C GLY A 3 11.55 1.75 25.60
N SER A 4 10.60 0.89 25.94
CA SER A 4 9.53 0.54 25.04
C SER A 4 8.73 1.81 24.76
N SER A 5 9.04 2.49 23.65
CA SER A 5 8.25 3.64 23.23
C SER A 5 6.83 3.16 22.99
N GLU A 6 5.87 3.69 23.75
CA GLU A 6 4.46 3.34 23.63
C GLU A 6 3.99 3.63 22.20
N LYS A 7 3.25 2.69 21.65
CA LYS A 7 2.62 2.81 20.33
C LYS A 7 1.36 3.66 20.47
N THR A 8 1.49 4.94 20.27
CA THR A 8 0.41 5.93 20.42
C THR A 8 -0.11 6.47 19.11
N GLU A 9 0.74 6.46 18.07
CA GLU A 9 0.42 7.06 16.77
C GLU A 9 -0.46 6.14 15.90
N ASP A 10 -1.32 6.74 15.11
CA ASP A 10 -2.17 6.00 14.18
C ASP A 10 -1.33 5.40 13.03
N PRO A 11 -1.76 4.24 12.49
CA PRO A 11 -1.04 3.57 11.42
C PRO A 11 -1.06 4.40 10.13
N THR A 12 0.08 4.43 9.44
CA THR A 12 0.18 5.03 8.11
C THR A 12 -0.55 4.19 7.06
N GLY A 13 -0.91 4.80 5.92
CA GLY A 13 -1.53 4.09 4.81
C GLY A 13 -0.70 2.89 4.31
N LYS A 14 0.63 3.04 4.29
CA LYS A 14 1.56 1.98 3.89
C LYS A 14 1.52 0.79 4.84
N LYS A 15 1.53 1.06 6.16
CA LYS A 15 1.43 -0.01 7.17
C LYS A 15 0.11 -0.78 7.06
N LEU A 16 -0.99 -0.08 6.81
CA LEU A 16 -2.30 -0.72 6.58
C LEU A 16 -2.29 -1.58 5.32
N GLU A 17 -1.68 -1.11 4.24
CA GLU A 17 -1.52 -1.87 3.00
C GLU A 17 -0.64 -3.12 3.21
N ASP A 18 0.48 -2.99 3.89
CA ASP A 18 1.38 -4.10 4.22
C ASP A 18 0.71 -5.12 5.14
N ALA A 19 -0.09 -4.67 6.11
CA ALA A 19 -0.90 -5.53 6.95
C ALA A 19 -1.93 -6.32 6.12
N ARG A 20 -2.61 -5.67 5.17
CA ARG A 20 -3.54 -6.32 4.23
C ARG A 20 -2.81 -7.36 3.37
N LYS A 21 -1.66 -7.04 2.79
CA LYS A 21 -0.83 -7.99 2.01
C LYS A 21 -0.42 -9.22 2.83
N LYS A 22 -0.17 -9.05 4.12
CA LYS A 22 0.16 -10.12 5.07
C LYS A 22 -1.07 -10.89 5.58
N GLY A 23 -2.29 -10.50 5.19
CA GLY A 23 -3.53 -11.10 5.66
C GLY A 23 -3.89 -10.77 7.12
N GLN A 24 -3.32 -9.69 7.67
CA GLN A 24 -3.59 -9.22 9.03
C GLN A 24 -4.80 -8.28 9.00
N LEU A 25 -5.99 -8.84 9.17
CA LEU A 25 -7.26 -8.11 9.18
C LEU A 25 -7.99 -8.35 10.49
N ALA A 26 -8.85 -7.40 10.87
CA ALA A 26 -9.78 -7.62 11.98
C ALA A 26 -10.75 -8.75 11.61
N ARG A 27 -10.83 -9.77 12.45
CA ARG A 27 -11.75 -10.90 12.27
C ARG A 27 -12.35 -11.29 13.62
N SER A 28 -13.64 -11.55 13.63
CA SER A 28 -14.33 -12.13 14.77
C SER A 28 -14.82 -13.53 14.41
N ARG A 29 -14.35 -14.52 15.13
CA ARG A 29 -14.85 -15.91 15.00
C ARG A 29 -16.27 -16.02 15.51
N GLU A 30 -16.58 -15.27 16.58
CA GLU A 30 -17.91 -15.27 17.19
C GLU A 30 -18.97 -14.75 16.22
N LEU A 31 -18.68 -13.64 15.52
CA LEU A 31 -19.55 -13.11 14.48
C LEU A 31 -19.80 -14.14 13.37
N SER A 32 -18.73 -14.77 12.87
CA SER A 32 -18.84 -15.78 11.80
C SER A 32 -19.68 -16.98 12.25
N THR A 33 -19.43 -17.51 13.46
CA THR A 33 -20.19 -18.63 14.01
C THR A 33 -21.65 -18.26 14.25
N THR A 34 -21.90 -17.09 14.85
CA THR A 34 -23.25 -16.61 15.14
C THR A 34 -24.05 -16.43 13.85
N LEU A 35 -23.43 -15.87 12.80
CA LEU A 35 -24.09 -15.64 11.52
C LEU A 35 -24.46 -16.95 10.83
N VAL A 36 -23.56 -17.94 10.83
CA VAL A 36 -23.85 -19.28 10.30
C VAL A 36 -24.99 -19.94 11.09
N LEU A 37 -24.97 -19.86 12.42
CA LEU A 37 -26.01 -20.44 13.25
C LEU A 37 -27.38 -19.75 13.06
N ILE A 38 -27.41 -18.43 12.97
CA ILE A 38 -28.66 -17.67 12.70
C ILE A 38 -29.22 -18.09 11.35
N VAL A 39 -28.41 -18.10 10.31
CA VAL A 39 -28.85 -18.51 8.96
C VAL A 39 -29.33 -19.98 8.99
N SER A 40 -28.63 -20.85 9.70
CA SER A 40 -29.04 -22.24 9.90
C SER A 40 -30.38 -22.34 10.59
N ALA A 41 -30.62 -21.55 11.64
CA ALA A 41 -31.90 -21.57 12.37
C ALA A 41 -33.06 -21.13 11.46
N PHE A 42 -32.86 -20.05 10.67
CA PHE A 42 -33.84 -19.62 9.68
C PHE A 42 -34.08 -20.68 8.59
N MET A 43 -33.01 -21.34 8.12
CA MET A 43 -33.14 -22.41 7.14
C MET A 43 -33.93 -23.58 7.70
N PHE A 44 -33.74 -23.96 8.98
CA PHE A 44 -34.56 -24.97 9.62
C PHE A 44 -36.02 -24.56 9.77
N LEU A 45 -36.31 -23.29 10.02
CA LEU A 45 -37.67 -22.78 10.08
C LEU A 45 -38.38 -22.88 8.71
N PHE A 46 -37.71 -22.50 7.63
CA PHE A 46 -38.32 -22.41 6.29
C PHE A 46 -38.27 -23.75 5.53
N VAL A 47 -37.16 -24.46 5.59
CA VAL A 47 -36.90 -25.67 4.79
C VAL A 47 -37.09 -26.96 5.62
N GLY A 48 -37.04 -26.85 6.95
CA GLY A 48 -37.12 -27.99 7.86
C GLY A 48 -38.44 -28.80 7.71
N GLY A 49 -39.57 -28.15 7.45
CA GLY A 49 -40.84 -28.82 7.18
C GLY A 49 -40.78 -29.67 5.89
N TRP A 50 -40.19 -29.14 4.83
CA TRP A 50 -39.97 -29.88 3.57
C TRP A 50 -39.07 -31.09 3.78
N ILE A 51 -37.95 -30.96 4.53
CA ILE A 51 -37.06 -32.06 4.85
C ILE A 51 -37.82 -33.13 5.67
N ALA A 52 -38.56 -32.70 6.70
CA ALA A 52 -39.32 -33.60 7.56
C ALA A 52 -40.36 -34.41 6.76
N GLU A 53 -41.15 -33.76 5.92
CA GLU A 53 -42.14 -34.39 5.07
C GLU A 53 -41.50 -35.37 4.09
N SER A 54 -40.38 -34.96 3.45
CA SER A 54 -39.66 -35.80 2.48
C SER A 54 -39.08 -37.04 3.15
N VAL A 55 -38.47 -36.90 4.35
CA VAL A 55 -37.95 -38.02 5.13
C VAL A 55 -39.09 -38.94 5.60
N PHE A 56 -40.19 -38.35 6.04
CA PHE A 56 -41.37 -39.12 6.50
C PHE A 56 -41.95 -39.96 5.35
N LYS A 57 -42.18 -39.37 4.18
CA LYS A 57 -42.67 -40.07 2.99
C LYS A 57 -41.72 -41.18 2.55
N LEU A 58 -40.41 -40.89 2.54
CA LEU A 58 -39.39 -41.86 2.19
C LEU A 58 -39.40 -43.03 3.19
N THR A 59 -39.50 -42.78 4.49
CA THR A 59 -39.58 -43.79 5.53
C THR A 59 -40.82 -44.66 5.35
N GLN A 60 -42.01 -44.07 5.15
CA GLN A 60 -43.22 -44.84 4.85
C GLN A 60 -43.04 -45.77 3.66
N ARG A 61 -42.48 -45.27 2.54
CA ARG A 61 -42.25 -46.06 1.34
C ARG A 61 -41.28 -47.21 1.60
N MET A 62 -40.25 -47.00 2.38
CA MET A 62 -39.26 -48.05 2.71
C MET A 62 -39.84 -49.16 3.60
N PHE A 63 -40.91 -48.88 4.36
CA PHE A 63 -41.62 -49.88 5.15
C PHE A 63 -42.74 -50.61 4.36
N ILE A 64 -43.17 -50.10 3.22
CA ILE A 64 -44.20 -50.68 2.35
C ILE A 64 -43.54 -51.17 1.06
N LEU A 65 -42.77 -52.25 1.19
CA LEU A 65 -42.15 -52.89 0.03
C LEU A 65 -43.00 -54.07 -0.46
N SER A 66 -43.17 -54.22 -1.79
CA SER A 66 -43.78 -55.40 -2.39
C SER A 66 -42.79 -56.57 -2.33
N ARG A 67 -43.33 -57.80 -2.48
CA ARG A 67 -42.47 -59.01 -2.49
C ARG A 67 -41.43 -58.95 -3.60
N ASP A 68 -41.81 -58.47 -4.78
CA ASP A 68 -40.94 -58.39 -5.97
C ASP A 68 -39.81 -57.38 -5.76
N GLU A 69 -40.10 -56.23 -5.14
CA GLU A 69 -39.10 -55.23 -4.76
C GLU A 69 -38.08 -55.75 -3.74
N THR A 70 -38.49 -56.63 -2.85
CA THR A 70 -37.63 -57.19 -1.81
C THR A 70 -36.58 -58.15 -2.34
N TYR A 71 -36.86 -58.83 -3.47
CA TYR A 71 -35.95 -59.80 -4.10
C TYR A 71 -35.16 -59.25 -5.26
N ASP A 72 -35.40 -58.04 -5.72
CA ASP A 72 -34.69 -57.40 -6.85
C ASP A 72 -33.67 -56.36 -6.37
N ILE A 73 -32.38 -56.67 -6.60
CA ILE A 73 -31.26 -55.80 -6.23
C ILE A 73 -31.34 -54.45 -6.94
N THR A 74 -31.97 -54.39 -8.14
CA THR A 74 -32.07 -53.11 -8.91
C THR A 74 -32.96 -52.13 -8.17
N HIS A 75 -33.99 -52.57 -7.47
CA HIS A 75 -34.84 -51.70 -6.63
C HIS A 75 -34.09 -51.07 -5.47
N MET A 76 -33.08 -51.71 -4.92
CA MET A 76 -32.25 -51.12 -3.85
C MET A 76 -31.52 -49.87 -4.36
N PHE A 77 -30.96 -49.91 -5.56
CA PHE A 77 -30.32 -48.75 -6.16
C PHE A 77 -31.33 -47.64 -6.54
N GLY A 78 -32.54 -48.05 -6.99
CA GLY A 78 -33.65 -47.12 -7.24
C GLY A 78 -34.07 -46.37 -5.99
N ALA A 79 -34.19 -47.07 -4.84
CA ALA A 79 -34.55 -46.51 -3.53
C ALA A 79 -33.53 -45.43 -3.07
N TRP A 80 -32.22 -45.65 -3.30
CA TRP A 80 -31.21 -44.63 -3.08
C TRP A 80 -31.40 -43.38 -3.98
N GLY A 81 -31.73 -43.60 -5.24
CA GLY A 81 -32.02 -42.48 -6.18
C GLY A 81 -33.23 -41.68 -5.73
N GLU A 82 -34.31 -42.34 -5.30
CA GLU A 82 -35.49 -41.68 -4.72
C GLU A 82 -35.16 -40.88 -3.43
N ALA A 83 -34.37 -41.47 -2.51
CA ALA A 83 -33.92 -40.79 -1.32
C ALA A 83 -33.11 -39.52 -1.61
N PHE A 84 -32.15 -39.62 -2.54
CA PHE A 84 -31.36 -38.46 -2.96
C PHE A 84 -32.20 -37.40 -3.68
N SER A 85 -33.17 -37.80 -4.49
CA SER A 85 -34.04 -36.85 -5.16
C SER A 85 -35.02 -36.14 -4.23
N ALA A 86 -35.50 -36.85 -3.18
CA ALA A 86 -36.46 -36.32 -2.23
C ALA A 86 -35.82 -35.35 -1.18
N VAL A 87 -34.67 -35.71 -0.64
CA VAL A 87 -34.02 -34.95 0.45
C VAL A 87 -32.84 -34.12 -0.04
N GLY A 88 -32.15 -34.60 -1.09
CA GLY A 88 -30.91 -33.97 -1.62
C GLY A 88 -31.02 -32.51 -1.94
N PRO A 89 -32.04 -32.05 -2.67
CA PRO A 89 -32.18 -30.62 -3.02
C PRO A 89 -32.31 -29.70 -1.79
N ALA A 90 -33.04 -30.12 -0.75
CA ALA A 90 -33.21 -29.35 0.48
C ALA A 90 -31.88 -29.25 1.27
N VAL A 91 -31.16 -30.37 1.37
CA VAL A 91 -29.85 -30.44 2.05
C VAL A 91 -28.83 -29.62 1.23
N LEU A 92 -28.82 -29.72 -0.08
CA LEU A 92 -27.91 -28.93 -0.93
C LEU A 92 -28.16 -27.43 -0.76
N LEU A 93 -29.44 -27.01 -0.78
CA LEU A 93 -29.82 -25.63 -0.53
C LEU A 93 -29.30 -25.14 0.81
N TYR A 94 -29.52 -25.93 1.88
CA TYR A 94 -29.00 -25.63 3.21
C TYR A 94 -27.47 -25.48 3.21
N MET A 95 -26.75 -26.42 2.60
CA MET A 95 -25.28 -26.39 2.53
C MET A 95 -24.77 -25.14 1.80
N VAL A 96 -25.37 -24.79 0.67
CA VAL A 96 -24.99 -23.60 -0.10
C VAL A 96 -25.22 -22.31 0.70
N VAL A 97 -26.38 -22.17 1.33
CA VAL A 97 -26.73 -21.00 2.13
C VAL A 97 -25.82 -20.88 3.36
N ALA A 98 -25.56 -22.00 4.07
CA ALA A 98 -24.63 -22.03 5.19
C ALA A 98 -23.19 -21.70 4.79
N MET A 99 -22.75 -22.16 3.63
CA MET A 99 -21.44 -21.83 3.07
C MET A 99 -21.34 -20.33 2.77
N ILE A 100 -22.34 -19.74 2.13
CA ILE A 100 -22.40 -18.29 1.85
C ILE A 100 -22.35 -17.50 3.17
N ALA A 101 -23.13 -17.91 4.18
CA ALA A 101 -23.13 -17.28 5.50
C ALA A 101 -21.75 -17.34 6.16
N GLY A 102 -21.06 -18.49 6.07
CA GLY A 102 -19.71 -18.67 6.61
C GLY A 102 -18.67 -17.79 5.92
N ILE A 103 -18.74 -17.70 4.59
CA ILE A 103 -17.88 -16.80 3.81
C ILE A 103 -18.15 -15.35 4.20
N TYR A 104 -19.41 -14.94 4.21
CA TYR A 104 -19.80 -13.57 4.54
C TYR A 104 -19.38 -13.21 5.99
N GLY A 105 -19.64 -14.08 6.94
CA GLY A 105 -19.22 -13.87 8.33
C GLY A 105 -17.72 -13.71 8.50
N SER A 106 -16.93 -14.42 7.70
CA SER A 106 -15.46 -14.34 7.72
C SER A 106 -14.91 -13.01 7.16
N ILE A 107 -15.63 -12.38 6.22
CA ILE A 107 -15.20 -11.17 5.54
C ILE A 107 -15.89 -9.90 6.06
N ALA A 108 -16.93 -10.03 6.86
CA ALA A 108 -17.79 -8.92 7.29
C ALA A 108 -17.04 -7.79 8.01
N LEU A 109 -16.01 -8.09 8.81
CA LEU A 109 -15.23 -7.10 9.55
C LEU A 109 -14.03 -6.58 8.80
N GLY A 110 -13.28 -7.46 8.13
CA GLY A 110 -11.99 -7.12 7.52
C GLY A 110 -12.03 -6.97 6.00
N GLY A 111 -13.19 -7.26 5.38
CA GLY A 111 -13.32 -7.30 3.93
C GLY A 111 -12.71 -8.56 3.30
N PHE A 112 -12.94 -8.70 2.00
CA PHE A 112 -12.37 -9.80 1.21
C PHE A 112 -10.89 -9.54 0.97
N ASN A 113 -10.05 -10.48 1.39
CA ASN A 113 -8.61 -10.44 1.13
C ASN A 113 -8.05 -11.86 1.01
N PHE A 114 -7.61 -12.20 -0.18
CA PHE A 114 -6.96 -13.47 -0.46
C PHE A 114 -5.46 -13.27 -0.64
N THR A 115 -4.64 -13.84 0.25
CA THR A 115 -3.18 -13.73 0.18
C THR A 115 -2.52 -15.08 0.40
N TRP A 116 -1.67 -15.47 -0.53
CA TRP A 116 -0.81 -16.66 -0.39
C TRP A 116 0.23 -16.53 0.72
N GLU A 117 0.61 -15.30 1.06
CA GLU A 117 1.62 -15.04 2.10
C GLU A 117 1.12 -15.42 3.51
N GLY A 118 -0.19 -15.31 3.75
CA GLY A 118 -0.82 -15.75 4.99
C GLY A 118 -0.85 -17.27 5.17
N ALA A 119 -0.91 -18.01 4.05
CA ALA A 119 -0.98 -19.47 4.02
C ALA A 119 0.39 -20.17 4.11
N LYS A 120 1.49 -19.46 3.85
CA LYS A 120 2.84 -20.03 3.92
C LYS A 120 3.16 -20.53 5.33
N PRO A 121 3.66 -21.76 5.48
CA PRO A 121 4.09 -22.28 6.76
C PRO A 121 5.27 -21.47 7.29
N LYS A 122 5.13 -20.91 8.49
CA LYS A 122 6.19 -20.16 9.18
C LYS A 122 6.67 -20.99 10.36
N GLY A 123 7.92 -21.43 10.39
CA GLY A 123 8.49 -22.22 11.46
C GLY A 123 8.34 -21.60 12.86
N SER A 124 8.32 -20.25 12.94
CA SER A 124 8.04 -19.55 14.20
C SER A 124 6.64 -19.78 14.76
N LYS A 125 5.65 -20.10 13.91
CA LYS A 125 4.28 -20.42 14.35
C LYS A 125 4.14 -21.87 14.86
N MET A 126 5.09 -22.74 14.56
CA MET A 126 5.08 -24.16 14.93
C MET A 126 5.86 -24.43 16.23
N SER A 127 6.43 -23.41 16.88
CA SER A 127 7.15 -23.59 18.14
C SER A 127 6.17 -23.90 19.30
N PRO A 128 6.29 -25.06 19.96
CA PRO A 128 5.43 -25.42 21.10
C PRO A 128 5.54 -24.43 22.26
N ILE A 129 6.74 -23.94 22.54
CA ILE A 129 7.00 -22.99 23.64
C ILE A 129 6.24 -21.68 23.43
N GLN A 130 6.23 -21.16 22.18
CA GLN A 130 5.45 -19.96 21.85
C GLN A 130 3.95 -20.23 21.90
N GLY A 131 3.51 -21.45 21.57
CA GLY A 131 2.14 -21.90 21.71
C GLY A 131 1.69 -21.87 23.18
N PHE A 132 2.46 -22.49 24.09
CA PHE A 132 2.21 -22.45 25.53
C PHE A 132 2.16 -21.00 26.06
N LYS A 133 3.13 -20.17 25.76
CA LYS A 133 3.15 -18.76 26.19
C LYS A 133 1.92 -17.97 25.69
N ARG A 134 1.40 -18.31 24.51
CA ARG A 134 0.19 -17.67 23.96
C ARG A 134 -1.08 -18.17 24.66
N MET A 135 -1.16 -19.45 25.00
CA MET A 135 -2.30 -20.03 25.72
C MET A 135 -2.43 -19.47 27.14
N PHE A 136 -1.31 -19.37 27.87
CA PHE A 136 -1.29 -18.86 29.24
C PHE A 136 -1.06 -17.34 29.34
N GLY A 137 -1.03 -16.63 28.24
CA GLY A 137 -0.94 -15.18 28.21
C GLY A 137 -2.30 -14.50 28.38
N MET A 138 -2.30 -13.17 28.58
CA MET A 138 -3.53 -12.36 28.74
C MET A 138 -4.56 -12.60 27.61
N ASN A 139 -4.13 -12.82 26.39
CA ASN A 139 -5.03 -13.16 25.28
C ASN A 139 -5.72 -14.50 25.50
N GLY A 140 -5.02 -15.51 26.03
CA GLY A 140 -5.60 -16.82 26.37
C GLY A 140 -6.63 -16.73 27.50
N LEU A 141 -6.36 -15.90 28.51
CA LEU A 141 -7.30 -15.67 29.62
C LEU A 141 -8.62 -15.01 29.12
N VAL A 142 -8.52 -14.01 28.23
CA VAL A 142 -9.69 -13.37 27.62
C VAL A 142 -10.51 -14.36 26.79
N GLU A 143 -9.86 -15.21 25.99
CA GLU A 143 -10.56 -16.26 25.22
C GLU A 143 -11.21 -17.32 26.12
N LEU A 144 -10.57 -17.68 27.24
CA LEU A 144 -11.15 -18.59 28.25
C LEU A 144 -12.40 -17.97 28.87
N LEU A 145 -12.35 -16.72 29.31
CA LEU A 145 -13.50 -16.02 29.88
C LEU A 145 -14.69 -15.94 28.92
N LYS A 146 -14.41 -15.63 27.65
CA LYS A 146 -15.45 -15.67 26.61
C LYS A 146 -16.04 -17.05 26.41
N SER A 147 -15.22 -18.10 26.46
CA SER A 147 -15.68 -19.46 26.30
C SER A 147 -16.59 -19.88 27.48
N ILE A 148 -16.21 -19.51 28.71
CA ILE A 148 -17.04 -19.74 29.90
C ILE A 148 -18.35 -18.96 29.78
N ALA A 149 -18.30 -17.67 29.40
CA ALA A 149 -19.51 -16.87 29.23
C ALA A 149 -20.47 -17.48 28.20
N LYS A 150 -19.94 -18.00 27.07
CA LYS A 150 -20.74 -18.72 26.06
C LYS A 150 -21.44 -19.92 26.64
N VAL A 151 -20.69 -20.76 27.35
CA VAL A 151 -21.27 -21.99 27.98
C VAL A 151 -22.39 -21.60 28.93
N VAL A 152 -22.18 -20.59 29.78
CA VAL A 152 -23.21 -20.12 30.73
C VAL A 152 -24.46 -19.61 30.01
N VAL A 153 -24.28 -18.79 28.97
CA VAL A 153 -25.40 -18.24 28.16
C VAL A 153 -26.15 -19.39 27.48
N ILE A 154 -25.44 -20.28 26.80
CA ILE A 154 -26.08 -21.40 26.06
C ILE A 154 -26.82 -22.32 27.01
N ILE A 155 -26.24 -22.67 28.15
CA ILE A 155 -26.92 -23.50 29.17
C ILE A 155 -28.16 -22.79 29.72
N GLY A 156 -28.04 -21.47 30.02
CA GLY A 156 -29.19 -20.69 30.49
C GLY A 156 -30.31 -20.64 29.44
N MET A 157 -29.99 -20.44 28.16
CA MET A 157 -30.96 -20.47 27.08
C MET A 157 -31.57 -21.87 26.85
N ALA A 158 -30.76 -22.93 27.02
CA ALA A 158 -31.22 -24.30 26.90
C ALA A 158 -32.21 -24.65 28.02
N ILE A 159 -31.90 -24.29 29.27
CA ILE A 159 -32.82 -24.46 30.40
C ILE A 159 -34.10 -23.65 30.17
N GLY A 160 -33.98 -22.38 29.72
CA GLY A 160 -35.14 -21.54 29.41
C GLY A 160 -36.02 -22.13 28.32
N ALA A 161 -35.41 -22.65 27.23
CA ALA A 161 -36.17 -23.32 26.16
C ALA A 161 -36.84 -24.61 26.66
N LEU A 162 -36.17 -25.38 27.50
CA LEU A 162 -36.71 -26.62 28.08
C LEU A 162 -37.93 -26.35 28.99
N LEU A 163 -37.82 -25.33 29.84
CA LEU A 163 -38.94 -24.91 30.69
C LEU A 163 -40.11 -24.32 29.90
N PHE A 164 -39.79 -23.64 28.79
CA PHE A 164 -40.79 -23.04 27.91
C PHE A 164 -41.62 -24.10 27.19
N PHE A 165 -41.00 -25.20 26.76
CA PHE A 165 -41.66 -26.27 26.01
C PHE A 165 -42.05 -27.48 26.90
N GLU A 166 -41.86 -27.42 28.22
CA GLU A 166 -42.09 -28.52 29.11
C GLU A 166 -43.51 -29.11 29.00
N ASP A 167 -44.51 -28.25 29.08
CA ASP A 167 -45.92 -28.66 29.01
C ASP A 167 -46.29 -29.26 27.66
N GLU A 168 -45.83 -28.65 26.56
CA GLU A 168 -46.10 -29.16 25.21
C GLU A 168 -45.37 -30.51 24.97
N ALA A 169 -44.13 -30.61 25.44
CA ALA A 169 -43.35 -31.85 25.31
C ALA A 169 -43.96 -33.02 26.06
N LEU A 170 -44.55 -32.77 27.26
CA LEU A 170 -45.19 -33.80 28.06
C LEU A 170 -46.52 -34.27 27.46
N HIS A 171 -47.16 -33.45 26.59
CA HIS A 171 -48.45 -33.82 25.99
C HIS A 171 -48.33 -34.35 24.55
N LEU A 172 -47.11 -34.48 23.99
CA LEU A 172 -46.87 -35.00 22.64
C LEU A 172 -47.38 -36.45 22.45
N ASP A 173 -47.44 -37.24 23.50
CA ASP A 173 -47.93 -38.61 23.46
C ASP A 173 -49.47 -38.70 23.30
N MET A 174 -50.16 -37.63 23.66
CA MET A 174 -51.62 -37.53 23.51
C MET A 174 -52.08 -37.13 22.10
N GLU A 175 -51.13 -36.67 21.26
CA GLU A 175 -51.41 -36.27 19.90
C GLU A 175 -51.46 -37.46 18.94
N LEU A 176 -52.32 -37.35 17.92
CA LEU A 176 -52.45 -38.38 16.89
C LEU A 176 -51.25 -38.42 15.96
N TYR A 177 -50.74 -39.60 15.67
CA TYR A 177 -49.74 -39.83 14.64
C TYR A 177 -50.29 -39.49 13.24
N PRO A 178 -49.50 -38.76 12.37
CA PRO A 178 -48.13 -38.30 12.53
C PRO A 178 -47.99 -36.88 13.10
N GLY A 179 -49.06 -36.23 13.56
CA GLY A 179 -49.08 -34.87 14.08
C GLY A 179 -48.06 -34.62 15.18
N ASN A 180 -47.95 -35.54 16.13
CA ASN A 180 -46.99 -35.46 17.22
C ASN A 180 -45.52 -35.37 16.76
N ILE A 181 -45.16 -36.03 15.65
CA ILE A 181 -43.81 -35.95 15.10
C ILE A 181 -43.52 -34.56 14.54
N PHE A 182 -44.46 -34.01 13.75
CA PHE A 182 -44.31 -32.68 13.19
C PHE A 182 -44.31 -31.58 14.26
N HIS A 183 -45.14 -31.73 15.31
CA HIS A 183 -45.15 -30.84 16.45
C HIS A 183 -43.81 -30.87 17.21
N ALA A 184 -43.27 -32.06 17.52
CA ALA A 184 -41.95 -32.19 18.10
C ALA A 184 -40.84 -31.54 17.28
N LEU A 185 -40.90 -31.69 15.94
CA LEU A 185 -39.94 -31.00 15.02
C LEU A 185 -40.09 -29.48 15.03
N ASP A 186 -41.30 -28.97 15.17
CA ASP A 186 -41.54 -27.53 15.30
C ASP A 186 -41.00 -27.00 16.63
N MET A 187 -41.22 -27.70 17.73
CA MET A 187 -40.60 -27.34 19.01
C MET A 187 -39.08 -27.32 18.93
N LEU A 188 -38.45 -28.31 18.29
CA LEU A 188 -37.01 -28.35 18.09
C LEU A 188 -36.48 -27.18 17.24
N LYS A 189 -37.20 -26.78 16.18
CA LYS A 189 -36.85 -25.61 15.36
C LYS A 189 -36.84 -24.33 16.19
N TRP A 190 -37.89 -24.12 17.01
CA TRP A 190 -37.98 -22.94 17.87
C TRP A 190 -36.96 -22.98 19.01
N ALA A 191 -36.74 -24.11 19.64
CA ALA A 191 -35.71 -24.28 20.66
C ALA A 191 -34.32 -23.99 20.11
N PHE A 192 -34.02 -24.46 18.89
CA PHE A 192 -32.76 -24.13 18.20
C PHE A 192 -32.61 -22.63 17.92
N LEU A 193 -33.68 -21.96 17.47
CA LEU A 193 -33.67 -20.51 17.27
C LEU A 193 -33.41 -19.76 18.57
N ILE A 194 -34.06 -20.17 19.68
CA ILE A 194 -33.83 -19.57 20.99
C ILE A 194 -32.37 -19.69 21.41
N LEU A 195 -31.77 -20.88 21.27
CA LEU A 195 -30.36 -21.11 21.60
C LEU A 195 -29.42 -20.21 20.75
N VAL A 196 -29.70 -20.10 19.47
CA VAL A 196 -28.92 -19.27 18.54
C VAL A 196 -29.05 -17.79 18.88
N CYS A 197 -30.21 -17.32 19.30
CA CYS A 197 -30.38 -15.93 19.76
C CYS A 197 -29.48 -15.61 20.96
N GLY A 198 -29.15 -16.57 21.80
CA GLY A 198 -28.18 -16.41 22.89
C GLY A 198 -26.76 -16.12 22.44
N MET A 199 -26.41 -16.40 21.17
CA MET A 199 -25.10 -16.07 20.61
C MET A 199 -24.98 -14.61 20.18
N ILE A 200 -26.11 -13.92 19.94
CA ILE A 200 -26.11 -12.53 19.45
C ILE A 200 -25.42 -11.57 20.43
N PRO A 201 -25.75 -11.53 21.73
CA PRO A 201 -25.06 -10.67 22.68
C PRO A 201 -23.55 -10.90 22.73
N ILE A 202 -23.13 -12.16 22.60
CA ILE A 202 -21.70 -12.54 22.61
C ILE A 202 -21.00 -11.95 21.38
N ALA A 203 -21.60 -12.08 20.19
CA ALA A 203 -21.07 -11.51 18.97
C ALA A 203 -21.03 -9.97 19.02
N LEU A 204 -22.07 -9.34 19.58
CA LEU A 204 -22.16 -7.88 19.73
C LEU A 204 -21.05 -7.31 20.64
N ILE A 205 -20.61 -8.05 21.66
CA ILE A 205 -19.50 -7.65 22.53
C ILE A 205 -18.15 -7.99 21.85
N ASP A 206 -18.03 -9.13 21.18
CA ASP A 206 -16.77 -9.56 20.57
C ASP A 206 -16.35 -8.65 19.39
N VAL A 207 -17.28 -8.21 18.56
CA VAL A 207 -16.97 -7.39 17.38
C VAL A 207 -16.23 -6.09 17.73
N PRO A 208 -16.74 -5.20 18.61
CA PRO A 208 -16.01 -4.00 19.01
C PRO A 208 -14.67 -4.32 19.69
N TYR A 209 -14.61 -5.38 20.48
CA TYR A 209 -13.37 -5.81 21.12
C TYR A 209 -12.30 -6.22 20.09
N GLN A 210 -12.65 -6.98 19.07
CA GLN A 210 -11.72 -7.40 18.02
C GLN A 210 -11.26 -6.20 17.17
N MET A 211 -12.15 -5.27 16.87
CA MET A 211 -11.80 -4.02 16.17
C MET A 211 -10.84 -3.16 17.00
N TYR A 212 -11.13 -2.98 18.29
CA TYR A 212 -10.24 -2.24 19.20
C TYR A 212 -8.86 -2.90 19.30
N LYS A 213 -8.82 -4.21 19.48
CA LYS A 213 -7.58 -4.99 19.57
C LYS A 213 -6.76 -4.85 18.30
N HIS A 214 -7.39 -5.02 17.13
CA HIS A 214 -6.75 -4.87 15.84
C HIS A 214 -6.16 -3.46 15.65
N ASN A 215 -6.94 -2.43 15.94
CA ASN A 215 -6.48 -1.04 15.86
C ASN A 215 -5.29 -0.77 16.81
N LYS A 216 -5.34 -1.31 18.03
CA LYS A 216 -4.25 -1.20 19.00
C LYS A 216 -2.97 -1.90 18.51
N GLU A 217 -3.09 -3.06 17.88
CA GLU A 217 -1.95 -3.78 17.32
C GLU A 217 -1.33 -3.08 16.11
N MET A 218 -2.13 -2.31 15.35
CA MET A 218 -1.68 -1.52 14.21
C MET A 218 -1.03 -0.19 14.59
N LYS A 219 -1.24 0.32 15.81
CA LYS A 219 -0.62 1.57 16.27
C LYS A 219 0.90 1.54 16.14
N MET A 220 1.47 2.71 15.90
CA MET A 220 2.90 2.93 15.65
C MET A 220 3.54 3.78 16.73
N THR A 221 4.84 3.65 16.89
CA THR A 221 5.62 4.62 17.67
C THR A 221 5.90 5.84 16.79
N LYS A 222 6.18 7.00 17.42
CA LYS A 222 6.60 8.21 16.69
C LYS A 222 7.83 7.98 15.82
N GLN A 223 8.74 7.12 16.28
CA GLN A 223 9.93 6.78 15.51
C GLN A 223 9.60 5.94 14.27
N GLU A 224 8.73 4.92 14.42
CA GLU A 224 8.28 4.11 13.28
C GLU A 224 7.61 4.97 12.19
N VAL A 225 6.76 5.93 12.57
CA VAL A 225 6.12 6.87 11.62
C VAL A 225 7.16 7.72 10.89
N LYS A 226 8.16 8.24 11.63
CA LYS A 226 9.25 9.06 11.06
C LYS A 226 10.10 8.24 10.06
N ASP A 227 10.44 7.01 10.43
CA ASP A 227 11.26 6.14 9.58
C ASP A 227 10.49 5.69 8.34
N GLU A 228 9.18 5.44 8.46
CA GLU A 228 8.34 5.10 7.32
C GLU A 228 8.16 6.28 6.35
N ARG A 229 8.00 7.51 6.84
CA ARG A 229 8.00 8.72 6.00
C ARG A 229 9.33 8.90 5.27
N LYS A 230 10.47 8.71 5.96
CA LYS A 230 11.79 8.75 5.31
C LYS A 230 11.92 7.70 4.20
N ASN A 231 11.40 6.49 4.43
CA ASN A 231 11.45 5.41 3.44
C ASN A 231 10.50 5.66 2.25
N ALA A 232 9.40 6.40 2.45
CA ALA A 232 8.44 6.73 1.39
C ALA A 232 8.87 7.95 0.56
N GLU A 233 9.37 9.01 1.21
CA GLU A 233 9.70 10.29 0.56
C GLU A 233 11.20 10.43 0.23
N GLY A 234 12.03 9.52 0.74
CA GLY A 234 13.48 9.61 0.72
C GLY A 234 14.04 10.46 1.87
N ASP A 235 15.24 10.18 2.30
CA ASP A 235 15.90 10.98 3.34
C ASP A 235 16.30 12.35 2.74
N PRO A 236 15.83 13.49 3.31
CA PRO A 236 16.17 14.83 2.84
C PRO A 236 17.68 15.07 2.78
N MET A 237 18.46 14.46 3.70
CA MET A 237 19.92 14.56 3.70
C MET A 237 20.54 13.87 2.50
N VAL A 238 20.02 12.70 2.10
CA VAL A 238 20.50 11.98 0.91
C VAL A 238 20.18 12.77 -0.35
N LYS A 239 18.97 13.34 -0.44
CA LYS A 239 18.57 14.20 -1.57
C LYS A 239 19.42 15.47 -1.66
N GLY A 240 19.73 16.08 -0.52
CA GLY A 240 20.65 17.20 -0.43
C GLY A 240 22.09 16.82 -0.87
N ARG A 241 22.58 15.67 -0.42
CA ARG A 241 23.90 15.14 -0.83
C ARG A 241 23.99 14.87 -2.32
N ILE A 242 22.94 14.28 -2.90
CA ILE A 242 22.87 14.02 -4.35
C ILE A 242 22.93 15.34 -5.12
N ARG A 243 22.15 16.37 -4.75
CA ARG A 243 22.17 17.69 -5.39
C ARG A 243 23.55 18.32 -5.30
N ARG A 244 24.20 18.25 -4.12
CA ARG A 244 25.55 18.79 -3.94
C ARG A 244 26.58 18.09 -4.83
N LEU A 245 26.52 16.77 -4.93
CA LEU A 245 27.41 16.01 -5.82
C LEU A 245 27.17 16.32 -7.28
N GLN A 246 25.92 16.47 -7.71
CA GLN A 246 25.56 16.88 -9.07
C GLN A 246 26.11 18.27 -9.41
N TYR A 247 25.95 19.24 -8.50
CA TYR A 247 26.50 20.58 -8.67
C TYR A 247 28.03 20.57 -8.75
N GLN A 248 28.71 19.82 -7.88
CA GLN A 248 30.16 19.66 -7.92
C GLN A 248 30.63 19.02 -9.25
N ALA A 249 29.94 17.99 -9.72
CA ALA A 249 30.27 17.33 -10.98
C ALA A 249 30.06 18.28 -12.18
N ALA A 250 28.97 19.05 -12.21
CA ALA A 250 28.69 20.05 -13.25
C ALA A 250 29.77 21.13 -13.23
N THR A 251 30.11 21.69 -12.08
CA THR A 251 31.16 22.69 -11.92
C THR A 251 32.53 22.17 -12.39
N LYS A 252 32.84 20.90 -12.03
CA LYS A 252 34.10 20.29 -12.49
C LYS A 252 34.16 20.14 -14.02
N ARG A 253 33.09 19.73 -14.68
CA ARG A 253 33.01 19.64 -16.15
C ARG A 253 33.17 21.00 -16.77
N MET A 254 32.43 21.98 -16.29
CA MET A 254 32.54 23.37 -16.76
C MET A 254 33.97 23.90 -16.68
N MET A 255 34.70 23.61 -15.59
CA MET A 255 36.08 24.02 -15.44
C MET A 255 37.03 23.33 -16.42
N GLN A 256 36.74 22.11 -16.85
CA GLN A 256 37.53 21.36 -17.85
C GLN A 256 37.40 21.96 -19.25
N GLU A 257 36.32 22.69 -19.53
CA GLU A 257 36.12 23.35 -20.83
C GLU A 257 36.83 24.75 -20.92
N VAL A 258 37.16 25.35 -19.78
CA VAL A 258 37.85 26.67 -19.75
C VAL A 258 39.13 26.74 -20.61
N PRO A 259 40.02 25.73 -20.62
CA PRO A 259 41.21 25.72 -21.47
C PRO A 259 40.90 25.74 -22.97
N GLN A 260 39.72 25.32 -23.37
CA GLN A 260 39.28 25.26 -24.76
C GLN A 260 38.60 26.58 -25.23
N ALA A 261 38.41 27.53 -24.31
CA ALA A 261 37.82 28.81 -24.63
C ALA A 261 38.74 29.70 -25.46
N ASP A 262 38.18 30.49 -26.35
CA ASP A 262 38.94 31.48 -27.16
C ASP A 262 39.25 32.73 -26.38
N VAL A 263 38.37 33.11 -25.45
CA VAL A 263 38.50 34.32 -24.63
C VAL A 263 37.73 34.13 -23.30
N VAL A 264 38.23 34.75 -22.23
CA VAL A 264 37.47 34.96 -21.03
C VAL A 264 37.21 36.44 -20.83
N VAL A 265 35.94 36.81 -20.86
CA VAL A 265 35.49 38.19 -20.59
C VAL A 265 35.32 38.35 -19.08
N THR A 266 35.94 39.37 -18.50
CA THR A 266 35.97 39.52 -17.05
C THR A 266 35.40 40.85 -16.59
N ASN A 267 34.62 40.78 -15.53
CA ASN A 267 34.46 41.88 -14.60
C ASN A 267 35.45 41.64 -13.45
N PRO A 268 36.48 42.47 -13.24
CA PRO A 268 37.62 42.16 -12.36
C PRO A 268 37.24 41.71 -10.93
N THR A 269 36.15 42.23 -10.43
CA THR A 269 35.71 41.98 -9.03
C THR A 269 34.70 40.86 -8.90
N HIS A 270 33.84 40.63 -9.89
CA HIS A 270 32.66 39.78 -9.66
C HIS A 270 32.48 38.66 -10.67
N PHE A 271 32.64 38.86 -11.99
CA PHE A 271 32.23 37.89 -12.99
C PHE A 271 33.36 37.49 -13.94
N SER A 272 33.33 36.24 -14.36
CA SER A 272 34.15 35.76 -15.49
C SER A 272 33.32 34.81 -16.35
N VAL A 273 33.34 35.04 -17.67
CA VAL A 273 32.62 34.25 -18.65
C VAL A 273 33.59 33.81 -19.74
N ALA A 274 33.77 32.50 -19.90
CA ALA A 274 34.58 31.91 -20.95
C ALA A 274 33.73 31.61 -22.16
N ILE A 275 34.18 32.08 -23.32
CA ILE A 275 33.46 32.00 -24.57
C ILE A 275 34.30 31.20 -25.57
N LYS A 276 33.66 30.30 -26.29
CA LYS A 276 34.22 29.52 -27.38
C LYS A 276 33.50 29.85 -28.67
N TYR A 277 34.26 30.05 -29.76
CA TYR A 277 33.73 30.31 -31.07
C TYR A 277 34.43 29.45 -32.12
N ASP A 278 33.66 28.73 -32.90
CA ASP A 278 34.18 27.93 -34.01
C ASP A 278 34.13 28.73 -35.30
N GLU A 279 35.31 29.20 -35.77
CA GLU A 279 35.42 29.98 -37.00
C GLU A 279 34.93 29.25 -38.26
N LYS A 280 34.94 27.92 -38.26
CA LYS A 280 34.52 27.09 -39.40
C LYS A 280 33.08 26.61 -39.27
N GLY A 281 32.46 26.82 -38.11
CA GLY A 281 31.09 26.43 -37.81
C GLY A 281 30.09 27.51 -38.21
N VAL A 282 28.84 27.10 -38.40
CA VAL A 282 27.67 27.97 -38.64
C VAL A 282 27.05 28.46 -37.33
N ARG A 283 27.63 28.12 -36.18
CA ARG A 283 27.05 28.38 -34.85
C ARG A 283 27.52 29.72 -34.27
N ALA A 284 26.66 30.31 -33.46
CA ALA A 284 26.99 31.48 -32.64
C ALA A 284 28.04 31.13 -31.56
N PRO A 285 28.75 32.15 -31.01
CA PRO A 285 29.62 31.91 -29.86
C PRO A 285 28.87 31.32 -28.68
N VAL A 286 29.48 30.32 -28.00
CA VAL A 286 28.89 29.56 -26.89
C VAL A 286 29.61 29.88 -25.58
N VAL A 287 28.87 29.97 -24.48
CA VAL A 287 29.43 30.13 -23.15
C VAL A 287 29.82 28.76 -22.62
N VAL A 288 31.12 28.49 -22.51
CA VAL A 288 31.63 27.18 -21.98
C VAL A 288 31.84 27.20 -20.46
N ALA A 289 32.00 28.36 -19.86
CA ALA A 289 32.03 28.49 -18.41
C ALA A 289 31.62 29.90 -17.98
N LYS A 290 30.87 29.96 -16.87
CA LYS A 290 30.53 31.23 -16.19
C LYS A 290 30.67 31.09 -14.69
N GLY A 291 31.08 32.14 -14.01
CA GLY A 291 31.20 32.10 -12.54
C GLY A 291 31.17 33.50 -11.94
N ALA A 292 30.75 33.57 -10.69
CA ALA A 292 30.81 34.73 -9.85
C ALA A 292 31.84 34.56 -8.74
N ASP A 293 32.41 35.63 -8.26
CA ASP A 293 33.29 35.73 -7.08
C ASP A 293 34.41 34.65 -7.05
N GLU A 294 34.38 33.69 -6.18
CA GLU A 294 35.37 32.61 -6.07
C GLU A 294 35.47 31.77 -7.35
N LEU A 295 34.32 31.47 -7.96
CA LEU A 295 34.25 30.68 -9.18
C LEU A 295 34.85 31.47 -10.36
N ALA A 296 34.58 32.79 -10.43
CA ALA A 296 35.15 33.68 -11.42
C ALA A 296 36.69 33.77 -11.27
N MET A 297 37.17 33.78 -10.03
CA MET A 297 38.61 33.77 -9.75
C MET A 297 39.25 32.44 -10.21
N HIS A 298 38.56 31.35 -10.02
CA HIS A 298 39.05 30.01 -10.42
C HIS A 298 39.11 29.88 -11.96
N ILE A 299 38.08 30.37 -12.68
CA ILE A 299 38.04 30.42 -14.13
C ILE A 299 39.25 31.24 -14.65
N ARG A 300 39.53 32.42 -14.07
CA ARG A 300 40.68 33.26 -14.47
C ARG A 300 42.02 32.56 -14.25
N LYS A 301 42.19 31.86 -13.12
CA LYS A 301 43.41 31.07 -12.86
C LYS A 301 43.64 30.01 -13.92
N ILE A 302 42.60 29.23 -14.24
CA ILE A 302 42.67 28.17 -15.27
C ILE A 302 42.95 28.79 -16.63
N ALA A 303 42.26 29.86 -17.01
CA ALA A 303 42.47 30.56 -18.26
C ALA A 303 43.92 31.09 -18.43
N THR A 304 44.44 31.73 -17.39
CA THR A 304 45.82 32.20 -17.36
C THR A 304 46.85 31.07 -17.48
N ALA A 305 46.63 29.95 -16.79
CA ALA A 305 47.51 28.77 -16.84
C ALA A 305 47.50 28.06 -18.22
N ASN A 306 46.47 28.27 -19.03
CA ASN A 306 46.31 27.68 -20.35
C ASN A 306 46.39 28.72 -21.51
N ASP A 307 47.01 29.89 -21.27
CA ASP A 307 47.21 30.94 -22.24
C ASP A 307 45.92 31.48 -22.90
N VAL A 308 44.76 31.29 -22.26
CA VAL A 308 43.50 31.86 -22.74
C VAL A 308 43.44 33.34 -22.40
N PRO A 309 43.22 34.23 -23.40
CA PRO A 309 43.23 35.66 -23.19
C PRO A 309 42.12 36.16 -22.26
N LEU A 310 42.49 36.97 -21.27
CA LEU A 310 41.56 37.65 -20.39
C LEU A 310 41.30 39.07 -20.90
N ILE A 311 40.03 39.40 -21.18
CA ILE A 311 39.62 40.74 -21.65
C ILE A 311 38.74 41.40 -20.57
N PRO A 312 39.22 42.49 -19.96
CA PRO A 312 38.42 43.23 -19.00
C PRO A 312 37.31 44.02 -19.68
N SER A 313 36.08 43.58 -19.52
CA SER A 313 34.88 44.29 -20.01
C SER A 313 33.74 44.05 -19.01
N PRO A 314 33.64 44.87 -17.93
CA PRO A 314 32.70 44.66 -16.84
C PRO A 314 31.23 44.57 -17.28
N MET A 315 30.82 45.47 -18.19
CA MET A 315 29.44 45.53 -18.69
C MET A 315 29.09 44.27 -19.51
N LEU A 316 30.00 43.84 -20.42
CA LEU A 316 29.77 42.67 -21.27
C LEU A 316 29.80 41.36 -20.43
N ALA A 317 30.74 41.23 -19.49
CA ALA A 317 30.82 40.07 -18.63
C ALA A 317 29.53 39.88 -17.79
N ARG A 318 28.98 40.99 -17.27
CA ARG A 318 27.72 40.98 -16.52
C ARG A 318 26.54 40.64 -17.43
N ALA A 319 26.46 41.30 -18.61
CA ALA A 319 25.39 41.05 -19.58
C ALA A 319 25.29 39.57 -19.96
N ILE A 320 26.40 38.92 -20.29
CA ILE A 320 26.43 37.53 -20.70
C ILE A 320 26.14 36.61 -19.49
N PHE A 321 26.71 36.93 -18.31
CA PHE A 321 26.50 36.10 -17.11
C PHE A 321 25.03 35.91 -16.73
N TYR A 322 24.21 36.98 -16.85
CA TYR A 322 22.80 36.95 -16.52
C TYR A 322 21.87 36.46 -17.63
N SER A 323 22.30 36.62 -18.90
CA SER A 323 21.46 36.31 -20.05
C SER A 323 21.69 34.95 -20.70
N THR A 324 22.78 34.26 -20.37
CA THR A 324 23.17 33.02 -21.07
C THR A 324 23.60 31.94 -20.06
N GLU A 325 23.10 30.73 -20.21
CA GLU A 325 23.55 29.59 -19.41
C GLU A 325 24.81 28.94 -20.01
N VAL A 326 25.45 28.06 -19.26
CA VAL A 326 26.60 27.27 -19.72
C VAL A 326 26.11 26.32 -20.83
N ASP A 327 26.88 26.17 -21.87
CA ASP A 327 26.62 25.44 -23.11
C ASP A 327 25.56 26.07 -24.05
N ASP A 328 25.02 27.23 -23.69
CA ASP A 328 24.09 27.97 -24.53
C ASP A 328 24.83 28.99 -25.47
N GLU A 329 24.16 29.28 -26.59
CA GLU A 329 24.60 30.34 -27.52
C GLU A 329 24.30 31.73 -26.94
N ILE A 330 25.22 32.65 -27.19
CA ILE A 330 25.06 34.05 -26.75
C ILE A 330 23.87 34.69 -27.50
N PRO A 331 23.03 35.50 -26.84
CA PRO A 331 21.90 36.16 -27.46
C PRO A 331 22.32 37.05 -28.63
N ASN A 332 21.53 37.09 -29.74
CA ASN A 332 21.81 37.88 -30.96
C ASN A 332 22.10 39.33 -30.65
N ALA A 333 21.45 39.92 -29.66
CA ALA A 333 21.64 41.31 -29.25
C ALA A 333 23.05 41.61 -28.73
N LEU A 334 23.80 40.60 -28.25
CA LEU A 334 25.17 40.72 -27.76
C LEU A 334 26.23 40.32 -28.81
N PHE A 335 25.85 39.84 -30.00
CA PHE A 335 26.77 39.35 -31.02
C PHE A 335 27.79 40.42 -31.45
N MET A 336 27.36 41.67 -31.69
CA MET A 336 28.25 42.73 -32.10
C MET A 336 29.31 43.05 -31.04
N ALA A 337 28.95 43.01 -29.77
CA ALA A 337 29.88 43.25 -28.68
C ALA A 337 30.90 42.13 -28.55
N VAL A 338 30.42 40.86 -28.62
CA VAL A 338 31.26 39.65 -28.53
C VAL A 338 32.16 39.51 -29.74
N ALA A 339 31.69 39.82 -30.97
CA ALA A 339 32.47 39.79 -32.17
C ALA A 339 33.65 40.79 -32.13
N GLN A 340 33.44 41.99 -31.57
CA GLN A 340 34.51 42.96 -31.37
C GLN A 340 35.59 42.45 -30.40
N VAL A 341 35.17 41.75 -29.33
CA VAL A 341 36.11 41.12 -28.38
C VAL A 341 36.89 39.99 -29.03
N LEU A 342 36.22 39.09 -29.75
CA LEU A 342 36.87 37.99 -30.46
C LEU A 342 37.83 38.49 -31.54
N ALA A 343 37.44 39.47 -32.38
CA ALA A 343 38.32 40.08 -33.38
C ALA A 343 39.57 40.70 -32.73
N HIS A 344 39.43 41.38 -31.60
CA HIS A 344 40.56 41.91 -30.85
C HIS A 344 41.48 40.80 -30.33
N VAL A 345 40.95 39.72 -29.83
CA VAL A 345 41.71 38.55 -29.36
C VAL A 345 42.47 37.89 -30.51
N TYR A 346 41.88 37.71 -31.69
CA TYR A 346 42.53 37.15 -32.85
C TYR A 346 43.66 38.04 -33.36
N GLN A 347 43.45 39.35 -33.36
CA GLN A 347 44.51 40.31 -33.69
C GLN A 347 45.67 40.25 -32.68
N LEU A 348 45.38 40.09 -31.39
CA LEU A 348 46.40 39.91 -30.34
C LEU A 348 47.19 38.62 -30.54
N LYS A 349 46.50 37.52 -30.83
CA LYS A 349 47.14 36.21 -31.13
C LYS A 349 48.03 36.31 -32.38
N ALA A 350 47.56 36.94 -33.45
CA ALA A 350 48.35 37.20 -34.71
C ALA A 350 49.59 38.03 -34.46
N HIS A 351 49.46 39.10 -33.68
CA HIS A 351 50.60 39.94 -33.31
C HIS A 351 51.63 39.17 -32.44
N LYS A 352 51.22 38.44 -31.49
CA LYS A 352 52.10 37.55 -30.65
C LYS A 352 52.84 36.52 -31.52
N ALA A 353 52.21 36.05 -32.60
CA ALA A 353 52.80 35.11 -33.57
C ALA A 353 53.68 35.78 -34.60
N GLY A 354 53.98 37.09 -34.50
CA GLY A 354 54.81 37.86 -35.46
C GLY A 354 54.11 38.21 -36.77
N LYS A 355 52.79 37.93 -36.86
CA LYS A 355 51.98 38.16 -38.07
C LYS A 355 50.98 39.30 -37.81
N GLY A 356 51.43 40.57 -38.06
CA GLY A 356 50.53 41.73 -38.04
C GLY A 356 50.95 42.85 -37.08
N LYS A 357 50.31 44.04 -37.26
CA LYS A 357 50.56 45.22 -36.43
C LYS A 357 49.85 45.05 -35.05
N ARG A 358 50.43 45.70 -34.02
CA ARG A 358 49.81 45.71 -32.69
C ARG A 358 48.40 46.31 -32.78
N PRO A 359 47.37 45.57 -32.29
CA PRO A 359 45.99 46.02 -32.31
C PRO A 359 45.78 47.24 -31.42
N LYS A 360 44.84 48.10 -31.83
CA LYS A 360 44.39 49.22 -30.99
C LYS A 360 43.71 48.72 -29.76
N PRO A 361 43.77 49.38 -28.60
CA PRO A 361 43.08 49.01 -27.44
C PRO A 361 41.57 48.87 -27.68
N LEU A 362 40.91 47.87 -27.06
CA LEU A 362 39.48 47.66 -27.19
C LEU A 362 38.74 48.91 -26.71
N LYS A 363 37.71 49.33 -27.44
CA LYS A 363 36.86 50.45 -27.03
C LYS A 363 36.17 50.13 -25.72
N ARG A 364 36.15 51.07 -24.77
CA ARG A 364 35.48 50.89 -23.47
C ARG A 364 33.96 50.76 -23.61
N ASP A 365 33.34 51.40 -24.60
CA ASP A 365 31.91 51.36 -24.90
C ASP A 365 31.64 50.35 -26.00
N LEU A 366 31.38 49.12 -25.59
CA LEU A 366 30.87 48.07 -26.46
C LEU A 366 29.36 48.27 -26.69
N PRO A 367 28.82 47.92 -27.88
CA PRO A 367 27.41 48.07 -28.19
C PRO A 367 26.58 47.01 -27.40
N ILE A 368 26.22 47.34 -26.16
CA ILE A 368 25.39 46.50 -25.32
C ILE A 368 24.02 47.16 -25.22
N PRO A 369 22.92 46.48 -25.60
CA PRO A 369 21.58 47.02 -25.52
C PRO A 369 21.18 47.35 -24.05
N PRO A 370 20.31 48.37 -23.85
CA PRO A 370 19.94 48.80 -22.48
C PRO A 370 19.34 47.70 -21.63
N GLU A 371 18.62 46.77 -22.22
CA GLU A 371 17.98 45.61 -21.61
C GLU A 371 18.97 44.60 -20.99
N TYR A 372 20.24 44.61 -21.43
CA TYR A 372 21.31 43.73 -20.90
C TYR A 372 22.29 44.49 -19.98
N ARG A 373 22.01 45.74 -19.63
CA ARG A 373 22.83 46.53 -18.70
C ARG A 373 22.34 46.31 -17.24
N HIS A 374 22.74 45.22 -16.64
CA HIS A 374 22.45 44.90 -15.23
C HIS A 374 23.43 45.59 -14.27
#